data_9f6d66168b4e60cfcdeaea048c8a5cff
#
_entry.id   9f6d66168b4e60cfcdeaea048c8a5cff
#
_cell.length_a   1.000
_cell.length_b   1.000
_cell.length_c   1.000
_cell.angle_alpha   90.00
_cell.angle_beta   90.00
_cell.angle_gamma   90.00
#
_symmetry.space_group_name_H-M   'P 1'
#
loop_
_entity.id
_entity.type
_entity.pdbx_description
1 polymer ?
#
loop_
_entity_poly.entity_id
_entity_poly.type
_entity_poly.pdbx_seq_one_letter_code
_entity_poly.pdbx_strand_id
1 'polypeptide(L)'
;MIRISQLLLRLLIVLVMTLAAAACAGLDPSQLIPPLPVGTATAPATAEPTPTAIVTLPSGETPILMCTPPACAPGEGYVCPDGDCPGGCGTICAAPTPTPPPATGPLAAAPTDWEGLEGWLAGLWRGNVNPAAVRAALRQSGMQRSDADWRAADLDGDLQDEWLLVLYDPSLPGVPFGAAGDLWVVNGDGVVFRYYAAPSSDIYEFLAPTFVAVTDVTGDGRPELIADAPFCGAHTCTGNYRVIGQTAAGLADLVRREPLAEGDPGNTIAITFPEIQVIDRDGDGAAEIIVRGGTIGSAGAGVVRPRTEVWRWDGAAVTLAETTLEPTDYRHHILYEANDRLAAGDLDGALALYEAAINDPALRNDGFAHAPEQVYADVSRLAAFRLILIDLLQNNAERAAGRLAWLQVNHPDAAATSAAATLLAGWAGAEGQAALCASIEETLAALENPMGALSDMGYGNPALGAGDYCP
;
A
#
# COMPACT_ATOMS: atom_id res chain seq x y z
N MET A 1 52.98 -11.06 -7.59
CA MET A 1 52.01 -12.08 -7.22
C MET A 1 50.57 -11.56 -6.97
N ILE A 2 50.35 -10.31 -6.63
CA ILE A 2 49.02 -9.75 -6.31
C ILE A 2 48.06 -9.60 -7.52
N ARG A 3 48.59 -9.39 -8.75
CA ARG A 3 47.77 -9.20 -9.96
C ARG A 3 47.10 -10.48 -10.50
N ILE A 4 47.69 -11.66 -10.23
CA ILE A 4 47.11 -12.95 -10.71
C ILE A 4 45.93 -13.37 -9.87
N SER A 5 45.93 -13.06 -8.55
CA SER A 5 44.83 -13.34 -7.63
C SER A 5 43.55 -12.57 -7.98
N GLN A 6 43.64 -11.32 -8.41
CA GLN A 6 42.49 -10.52 -8.80
C GLN A 6 41.84 -10.95 -10.10
N LEU A 7 42.65 -11.47 -11.04
CA LEU A 7 42.14 -11.99 -12.32
C LEU A 7 41.39 -13.28 -12.11
N LEU A 8 41.88 -14.17 -11.26
CA LEU A 8 41.25 -15.44 -10.92
C LEU A 8 39.92 -15.22 -10.14
N LEU A 9 39.88 -14.24 -9.25
CA LEU A 9 38.65 -13.90 -8.53
C LEU A 9 37.55 -13.35 -9.47
N ARG A 10 37.93 -12.50 -10.43
CA ARG A 10 36.99 -11.97 -11.43
C ARG A 10 36.44 -13.06 -12.36
N LEU A 11 37.31 -14.01 -12.77
CA LEU A 11 36.88 -15.16 -13.57
C LEU A 11 35.95 -16.09 -12.80
N LEU A 12 36.18 -16.30 -11.52
CA LEU A 12 35.30 -17.10 -10.66
C LEU A 12 33.92 -16.45 -10.48
N ILE A 13 33.87 -15.13 -10.28
CA ILE A 13 32.61 -14.38 -10.16
C ILE A 13 31.79 -14.44 -11.46
N VAL A 14 32.42 -14.27 -12.60
CA VAL A 14 31.75 -14.38 -13.90
C VAL A 14 31.22 -15.80 -14.14
N LEU A 15 31.99 -16.82 -13.77
CA LEU A 15 31.55 -18.22 -13.90
C LEU A 15 30.37 -18.57 -13.00
N VAL A 16 30.34 -18.05 -11.77
CA VAL A 16 29.21 -18.23 -10.83
C VAL A 16 27.96 -17.50 -11.33
N MET A 17 28.11 -16.28 -11.87
CA MET A 17 27.01 -15.52 -12.45
C MET A 17 26.41 -16.20 -13.69
N THR A 18 27.25 -16.78 -14.56
CA THR A 18 26.75 -17.49 -15.75
C THR A 18 26.07 -18.81 -15.42
N LEU A 19 26.52 -19.53 -14.39
CA LEU A 19 25.85 -20.74 -13.89
C LEU A 19 24.52 -20.45 -13.22
N ALA A 20 24.41 -19.34 -12.47
CA ALA A 20 23.15 -18.91 -11.88
C ALA A 20 22.11 -18.48 -12.94
N ALA A 21 22.53 -17.80 -14.01
CA ALA A 21 21.65 -17.42 -15.11
C ALA A 21 21.12 -18.62 -15.90
N ALA A 22 21.92 -19.69 -16.04
CA ALA A 22 21.50 -20.92 -16.73
C ALA A 22 20.49 -21.74 -15.91
N ALA A 23 20.51 -21.63 -14.56
CA ALA A 23 19.57 -22.34 -13.70
C ALA A 23 18.16 -21.70 -13.69
N CYS A 24 18.03 -20.40 -14.00
CA CYS A 24 16.75 -19.70 -14.07
C CYS A 24 16.02 -19.83 -15.43
N ALA A 25 16.67 -20.32 -16.47
CA ALA A 25 16.09 -20.37 -17.82
C ALA A 25 15.20 -21.61 -18.10
N GLY A 26 14.96 -22.47 -17.11
CA GLY A 26 14.29 -23.75 -17.30
C GLY A 26 12.93 -23.93 -16.62
N LEU A 27 12.37 -22.94 -15.94
CA LEU A 27 11.06 -23.06 -15.27
C LEU A 27 9.99 -22.26 -16.00
N ASP A 28 9.07 -22.97 -16.65
CA ASP A 28 7.86 -22.39 -17.26
C ASP A 28 6.91 -21.93 -16.14
N PRO A 29 6.59 -20.62 -16.04
CA PRO A 29 5.71 -20.09 -14.99
C PRO A 29 4.27 -20.63 -15.06
N SER A 30 3.86 -21.21 -16.19
CA SER A 30 2.50 -21.71 -16.39
C SER A 30 2.20 -23.04 -15.66
N GLN A 31 3.19 -23.68 -15.07
CA GLN A 31 3.04 -24.98 -14.40
C GLN A 31 2.85 -24.89 -12.87
N LEU A 32 2.87 -23.72 -12.27
CA LEU A 32 2.84 -23.54 -10.82
C LEU A 32 1.48 -23.21 -10.20
N ILE A 33 0.42 -23.03 -11.00
CA ILE A 33 -0.92 -22.72 -10.48
C ILE A 33 -1.94 -23.65 -11.14
N PRO A 34 -2.60 -24.58 -10.40
CA PRO A 34 -3.75 -25.30 -10.93
C PRO A 34 -4.93 -24.33 -11.14
N PRO A 35 -5.68 -24.45 -12.24
CA PRO A 35 -6.82 -23.57 -12.49
C PRO A 35 -7.93 -23.84 -11.44
N LEU A 36 -8.43 -22.75 -10.86
CA LEU A 36 -9.61 -22.77 -10.00
C LEU A 36 -10.85 -23.15 -10.84
N PRO A 37 -11.80 -23.93 -10.31
CA PRO A 37 -12.99 -24.30 -11.03
C PRO A 37 -13.87 -23.09 -11.32
N VAL A 38 -14.13 -22.83 -12.59
CA VAL A 38 -15.06 -21.81 -13.06
C VAL A 38 -16.49 -22.27 -12.73
N GLY A 39 -17.06 -21.68 -11.70
CA GLY A 39 -18.48 -21.81 -11.40
C GLY A 39 -19.31 -21.08 -12.47
N THR A 40 -20.13 -21.79 -13.21
CA THR A 40 -21.13 -21.22 -14.11
C THR A 40 -22.18 -20.47 -13.30
N ALA A 41 -22.10 -19.14 -13.28
CA ALA A 41 -23.15 -18.30 -12.73
C ALA A 41 -24.36 -18.30 -13.69
N THR A 42 -25.47 -18.85 -13.23
CA THR A 42 -26.75 -18.74 -13.87
C THR A 42 -27.28 -17.32 -13.66
N ALA A 43 -27.56 -16.61 -14.74
CA ALA A 43 -28.11 -15.25 -14.67
C ALA A 43 -29.47 -15.23 -13.93
N PRO A 44 -29.68 -14.29 -13.00
CA PRO A 44 -30.97 -14.13 -12.35
C PRO A 44 -31.98 -13.48 -13.32
N ALA A 45 -33.21 -14.00 -13.26
CA ALA A 45 -34.33 -13.49 -14.01
C ALA A 45 -34.67 -12.05 -13.65
N THR A 46 -34.94 -11.24 -14.65
CA THR A 46 -35.48 -9.88 -14.55
C THR A 46 -36.73 -9.86 -13.66
N ALA A 47 -36.60 -9.19 -12.49
CA ALA A 47 -37.74 -8.89 -11.63
C ALA A 47 -38.47 -7.64 -12.15
N GLU A 48 -39.79 -7.73 -12.30
CA GLU A 48 -40.67 -6.58 -12.55
C GLU A 48 -40.61 -5.58 -11.37
N PRO A 49 -40.69 -4.27 -11.62
CA PRO A 49 -40.63 -3.26 -10.54
C PRO A 49 -41.93 -3.30 -9.72
N THR A 50 -41.78 -3.53 -8.44
CA THR A 50 -42.86 -3.45 -7.43
C THR A 50 -43.20 -1.98 -7.16
N PRO A 51 -44.49 -1.58 -7.07
CA PRO A 51 -44.85 -0.19 -6.79
C PRO A 51 -44.43 0.24 -5.39
N THR A 52 -43.76 1.39 -5.30
CA THR A 52 -43.22 1.99 -4.11
C THR A 52 -44.31 2.38 -3.10
N ALA A 53 -44.18 1.94 -1.88
CA ALA A 53 -45.05 2.28 -0.76
C ALA A 53 -44.93 3.78 -0.40
N ILE A 54 -46.07 4.42 -0.19
CA ILE A 54 -46.18 5.79 0.32
C ILE A 54 -45.77 5.78 1.80
N VAL A 55 -44.62 6.36 2.12
CA VAL A 55 -44.21 6.60 3.51
C VAL A 55 -44.83 7.91 3.97
N THR A 56 -45.78 7.84 4.89
CA THR A 56 -46.32 9.01 5.62
C THR A 56 -45.35 9.38 6.73
N LEU A 57 -44.72 10.54 6.61
CA LEU A 57 -43.89 11.16 7.66
C LEU A 57 -44.77 11.91 8.70
N PRO A 58 -44.41 11.91 10.00
CA PRO A 58 -45.13 12.66 11.00
C PRO A 58 -44.79 14.16 10.93
N SER A 59 -45.85 14.93 10.77
CA SER A 59 -46.09 16.37 11.07
C SER A 59 -44.93 17.37 10.97
N GLY A 60 -44.99 18.26 10.01
CA GLY A 60 -44.50 19.63 10.10
C GLY A 60 -43.55 20.13 9.04
N GLU A 61 -43.08 19.31 8.13
CA GLU A 61 -42.24 19.77 7.02
C GLU A 61 -43.04 19.80 5.71
N THR A 62 -42.81 20.84 4.92
CA THR A 62 -43.40 21.00 3.59
C THR A 62 -42.97 19.79 2.74
N PRO A 63 -43.90 19.03 2.13
CA PRO A 63 -43.50 17.88 1.34
C PRO A 63 -42.67 18.35 0.15
N ILE A 64 -41.43 17.86 0.06
CA ILE A 64 -40.62 18.00 -1.13
C ILE A 64 -41.31 17.15 -2.20
N LEU A 65 -41.86 17.81 -3.22
CA LEU A 65 -42.47 17.13 -4.36
C LEU A 65 -41.32 16.45 -5.14
N MET A 66 -41.16 15.16 -4.97
CA MET A 66 -40.27 14.36 -5.82
C MET A 66 -40.94 14.13 -7.15
N CYS A 67 -40.54 14.83 -8.18
CA CYS A 67 -41.03 14.60 -9.54
C CYS A 67 -40.27 13.43 -10.13
N THR A 68 -40.99 12.47 -10.69
CA THR A 68 -40.35 11.42 -11.48
C THR A 68 -39.95 12.04 -12.82
N PRO A 69 -38.65 12.04 -13.19
CA PRO A 69 -38.23 12.53 -14.49
C PRO A 69 -38.94 11.76 -15.61
N PRO A 70 -39.22 12.40 -16.75
CA PRO A 70 -39.81 11.69 -17.91
C PRO A 70 -38.80 10.63 -18.40
N ALA A 71 -39.31 9.49 -18.86
CA ALA A 71 -38.44 8.47 -19.48
C ALA A 71 -37.92 9.05 -20.81
N CYS A 72 -36.62 9.27 -20.91
CA CYS A 72 -35.99 9.72 -22.14
C CYS A 72 -35.91 8.60 -23.19
N ALA A 73 -35.97 8.96 -24.44
CA ALA A 73 -35.78 8.01 -25.54
C ALA A 73 -34.29 7.53 -25.57
N PRO A 74 -34.03 6.34 -26.16
CA PRO A 74 -32.67 5.87 -26.32
C PRO A 74 -31.79 6.92 -27.05
N GLY A 75 -30.71 7.38 -26.39
CA GLY A 75 -29.81 8.39 -26.92
C GLY A 75 -30.14 9.84 -26.48
N GLU A 76 -31.15 10.07 -25.65
CA GLU A 76 -31.43 11.33 -25.01
C GLU A 76 -30.96 11.32 -23.55
N GLY A 77 -30.38 12.42 -23.06
CA GLY A 77 -30.02 12.62 -21.67
C GLY A 77 -30.95 13.61 -20.96
N TYR A 78 -30.96 13.58 -19.63
CA TYR A 78 -31.67 14.56 -18.82
C TYR A 78 -30.88 15.88 -18.80
N VAL A 79 -31.57 16.99 -19.09
CA VAL A 79 -31.00 18.34 -19.06
C VAL A 79 -31.89 19.25 -18.22
N CYS A 80 -31.29 20.09 -17.40
CA CYS A 80 -31.96 21.12 -16.65
C CYS A 80 -31.78 22.46 -17.39
N PRO A 81 -32.83 23.01 -18.05
CA PRO A 81 -32.70 24.21 -18.90
C PRO A 81 -32.18 25.44 -18.16
N ASP A 82 -32.44 25.52 -16.87
CA ASP A 82 -32.07 26.67 -16.02
C ASP A 82 -30.93 26.37 -15.03
N GLY A 83 -30.24 25.22 -15.23
CA GLY A 83 -29.08 24.83 -14.42
C GLY A 83 -29.38 24.29 -13.03
N ASP A 84 -30.66 24.29 -12.60
CA ASP A 84 -31.06 23.77 -11.30
C ASP A 84 -32.43 23.06 -11.41
N CYS A 85 -32.47 21.77 -11.14
CA CYS A 85 -33.70 20.95 -11.15
C CYS A 85 -33.90 20.25 -9.78
N PRO A 86 -34.19 20.99 -8.71
CA PRO A 86 -34.40 20.39 -7.39
C PRO A 86 -35.51 19.33 -7.41
N GLY A 87 -35.18 18.12 -6.98
CA GLY A 87 -36.11 17.00 -6.93
C GLY A 87 -36.49 16.41 -8.30
N GLY A 88 -35.76 16.72 -9.37
CA GLY A 88 -36.01 16.23 -10.73
C GLY A 88 -37.15 16.94 -11.44
N CYS A 89 -37.74 18.00 -10.88
CA CYS A 89 -38.82 18.76 -11.48
C CYS A 89 -38.25 19.78 -12.49
N GLY A 90 -38.77 19.75 -13.71
CA GLY A 90 -38.27 20.63 -14.80
C GLY A 90 -37.23 19.99 -15.73
N THR A 91 -36.80 18.76 -15.43
CA THR A 91 -35.92 18.01 -16.33
C THR A 91 -36.60 17.73 -17.67
N ILE A 92 -35.92 18.01 -18.77
CA ILE A 92 -36.37 17.68 -20.12
C ILE A 92 -35.43 16.66 -20.78
N CYS A 93 -35.98 15.83 -21.62
CA CYS A 93 -35.16 14.98 -22.48
C CYS A 93 -34.65 15.82 -23.66
N ALA A 94 -33.36 15.89 -23.84
CA ALA A 94 -32.71 16.55 -24.96
C ALA A 94 -31.78 15.55 -25.68
N ALA A 95 -31.79 15.60 -27.00
CA ALA A 95 -30.76 14.93 -27.76
C ALA A 95 -29.40 15.55 -27.37
N PRO A 96 -28.34 14.74 -27.14
CA PRO A 96 -27.03 15.27 -26.89
C PRO A 96 -26.66 16.26 -28.00
N THR A 97 -26.12 17.43 -27.64
CA THR A 97 -25.66 18.39 -28.64
C THR A 97 -24.71 17.66 -29.58
N PRO A 98 -24.96 17.67 -30.90
CA PRO A 98 -24.16 16.91 -31.84
C PRO A 98 -22.69 17.37 -31.67
N THR A 99 -21.86 16.47 -31.19
CA THR A 99 -20.41 16.68 -31.14
C THR A 99 -19.95 17.01 -32.56
N PRO A 100 -19.25 18.12 -32.81
CA PRO A 100 -18.73 18.41 -34.13
C PRO A 100 -17.94 17.19 -34.64
N PRO A 101 -18.09 16.83 -35.92
CA PRO A 101 -17.39 15.68 -36.46
C PRO A 101 -15.89 15.86 -36.25
N PRO A 102 -15.17 14.81 -35.80
CA PRO A 102 -13.74 14.90 -35.56
C PRO A 102 -13.01 15.38 -36.83
N ALA A 103 -12.01 16.22 -36.65
CA ALA A 103 -11.18 16.70 -37.74
C ALA A 103 -10.59 15.51 -38.52
N THR A 104 -10.88 15.43 -39.83
CA THR A 104 -10.53 14.28 -40.68
C THR A 104 -9.19 14.44 -41.41
N GLY A 105 -8.42 15.49 -41.09
CA GLY A 105 -7.09 15.71 -41.66
C GLY A 105 -6.02 14.83 -41.02
N PRO A 106 -4.89 14.58 -41.74
CA PRO A 106 -3.73 13.93 -41.13
C PRO A 106 -3.23 14.80 -39.96
N LEU A 107 -3.03 14.19 -38.79
CA LEU A 107 -2.45 14.88 -37.65
C LEU A 107 -1.00 15.30 -37.96
N ALA A 108 -0.60 16.48 -37.46
CA ALA A 108 0.81 16.81 -37.37
C ALA A 108 1.53 15.75 -36.51
N ALA A 109 2.80 15.47 -36.82
CA ALA A 109 3.60 14.58 -35.99
C ALA A 109 3.63 15.09 -34.55
N ALA A 110 3.53 14.15 -33.60
CA ALA A 110 3.63 14.51 -32.18
C ALA A 110 5.04 15.11 -31.91
N PRO A 111 5.12 16.23 -31.17
CA PRO A 111 6.37 16.76 -30.67
C PRO A 111 7.10 15.72 -29.82
N THR A 112 8.43 15.76 -29.81
CA THR A 112 9.28 14.89 -29.00
C THR A 112 9.82 15.58 -27.75
N ASP A 113 9.55 16.87 -27.58
CA ASP A 113 9.83 17.64 -26.37
C ASP A 113 8.55 17.86 -25.56
N TRP A 114 8.70 17.95 -24.26
CA TRP A 114 7.56 18.02 -23.31
C TRP A 114 6.73 19.30 -23.47
N GLU A 115 7.36 20.46 -23.70
CA GLU A 115 6.67 21.74 -23.83
C GLU A 115 5.81 21.81 -25.11
N GLY A 116 6.38 21.37 -26.23
CA GLY A 116 5.66 21.26 -27.48
C GLY A 116 4.52 20.24 -27.44
N LEU A 117 4.74 19.11 -26.74
CA LEU A 117 3.74 18.07 -26.57
C LEU A 117 2.52 18.55 -25.79
N GLU A 118 2.71 19.31 -24.70
CA GLU A 118 1.60 19.87 -23.91
C GLU A 118 0.67 20.74 -24.77
N GLY A 119 1.25 21.71 -25.48
CA GLY A 119 0.49 22.60 -26.37
C GLY A 119 -0.20 21.84 -27.51
N TRP A 120 0.45 20.80 -28.04
CA TRP A 120 -0.09 19.98 -29.09
C TRP A 120 -1.31 19.15 -28.60
N LEU A 121 -1.21 18.48 -27.45
CA LEU A 121 -2.30 17.71 -26.85
C LEU A 121 -3.51 18.60 -26.53
N ALA A 122 -3.31 19.74 -25.88
CA ALA A 122 -4.38 20.69 -25.57
C ALA A 122 -5.09 21.20 -26.82
N GLY A 123 -4.31 21.46 -27.89
CA GLY A 123 -4.85 21.86 -29.19
C GLY A 123 -5.72 20.77 -29.83
N LEU A 124 -5.30 19.52 -29.77
CA LEU A 124 -6.05 18.39 -30.31
C LEU A 124 -7.32 18.13 -29.48
N TRP A 125 -7.25 18.21 -28.15
CA TRP A 125 -8.41 18.04 -27.28
C TRP A 125 -9.49 19.09 -27.61
N ARG A 126 -9.12 20.40 -27.64
CA ARG A 126 -10.03 21.48 -28.03
C ARG A 126 -10.58 21.33 -29.45
N GLY A 127 -9.81 20.77 -30.35
CA GLY A 127 -10.22 20.46 -31.72
C GLY A 127 -11.11 19.23 -31.84
N ASN A 128 -11.45 18.56 -30.74
CA ASN A 128 -12.20 17.31 -30.69
C ASN A 128 -11.67 16.25 -31.69
N VAL A 129 -10.35 16.12 -31.70
CA VAL A 129 -9.66 15.17 -32.60
C VAL A 129 -9.90 13.75 -32.10
N ASN A 130 -10.09 12.81 -33.03
CA ASN A 130 -10.28 11.41 -32.69
C ASN A 130 -9.15 10.87 -31.82
N PRO A 131 -9.41 10.41 -30.56
CA PRO A 131 -8.40 9.89 -29.65
C PRO A 131 -7.54 8.76 -30.22
N ALA A 132 -8.08 7.92 -31.11
CA ALA A 132 -7.34 6.86 -31.76
C ALA A 132 -6.23 7.40 -32.68
N ALA A 133 -6.45 8.53 -33.35
CA ALA A 133 -5.44 9.19 -34.18
C ALA A 133 -4.35 9.80 -33.32
N VAL A 134 -4.71 10.39 -32.17
CA VAL A 134 -3.75 10.95 -31.19
C VAL A 134 -2.86 9.82 -30.65
N ARG A 135 -3.44 8.72 -30.19
CA ARG A 135 -2.69 7.53 -29.74
C ARG A 135 -1.73 6.98 -30.80
N ALA A 136 -2.19 6.92 -32.04
CA ALA A 136 -1.35 6.47 -33.13
C ALA A 136 -0.13 7.37 -33.34
N ALA A 137 -0.32 8.71 -33.29
CA ALA A 137 0.77 9.68 -33.39
C ALA A 137 1.74 9.61 -32.21
N LEU A 138 1.26 9.45 -30.96
CA LEU A 138 2.11 9.27 -29.78
C LEU A 138 2.91 7.98 -29.84
N ARG A 139 2.33 6.88 -30.34
CA ARG A 139 3.08 5.63 -30.56
C ARG A 139 4.13 5.75 -31.65
N GLN A 140 3.81 6.45 -32.73
CA GLN A 140 4.75 6.68 -33.82
C GLN A 140 5.97 7.49 -33.38
N SER A 141 5.78 8.44 -32.44
CA SER A 141 6.87 9.23 -31.86
C SER A 141 7.65 8.50 -30.76
N GLY A 142 7.21 7.31 -30.33
CA GLY A 142 7.77 6.55 -29.21
C GLY A 142 7.36 7.03 -27.82
N MET A 143 6.45 8.00 -27.73
CA MET A 143 5.96 8.54 -26.46
C MET A 143 4.89 7.68 -25.78
N GLN A 144 4.29 6.74 -26.49
CA GLN A 144 3.45 5.68 -25.92
C GLN A 144 3.93 4.32 -26.43
N ARG A 145 3.79 3.28 -25.62
CA ARG A 145 4.24 1.91 -25.92
C ARG A 145 3.09 0.95 -26.14
N SER A 146 1.95 1.18 -25.46
CA SER A 146 0.81 0.27 -25.51
C SER A 146 -0.52 1.03 -25.46
N ASP A 147 -1.62 0.32 -25.73
CA ASP A 147 -2.98 0.85 -25.51
C ASP A 147 -3.31 1.00 -24.02
N ALA A 148 -2.59 0.28 -23.13
CA ALA A 148 -2.75 0.40 -21.70
C ALA A 148 -2.25 1.75 -21.16
N ASP A 149 -1.42 2.48 -21.92
CA ASP A 149 -0.89 3.80 -21.55
C ASP A 149 -1.89 4.94 -21.77
N TRP A 150 -3.14 4.61 -22.10
CA TRP A 150 -4.23 5.56 -22.35
C TRP A 150 -5.51 5.14 -21.66
N ARG A 151 -6.13 6.09 -20.97
CA ARG A 151 -7.51 6.02 -20.48
C ARG A 151 -8.23 7.32 -20.81
N ALA A 152 -9.54 7.32 -20.66
CA ALA A 152 -10.36 8.52 -20.68
C ALA A 152 -11.43 8.40 -19.60
N ALA A 153 -11.65 9.46 -18.85
CA ALA A 153 -12.67 9.54 -17.80
C ALA A 153 -12.94 11.00 -17.45
N ASP A 154 -14.17 11.28 -17.10
CA ASP A 154 -14.61 12.59 -16.57
C ASP A 154 -14.25 12.65 -15.08
N LEU A 155 -13.07 13.20 -14.77
CA LEU A 155 -12.55 13.30 -13.40
C LEU A 155 -13.03 14.58 -12.67
N ASP A 156 -13.40 15.61 -13.42
CA ASP A 156 -13.80 16.90 -12.84
C ASP A 156 -15.32 17.14 -12.81
N GLY A 157 -16.09 16.26 -13.48
CA GLY A 157 -17.55 16.25 -13.48
C GLY A 157 -18.17 17.22 -14.49
N ASP A 158 -17.40 17.66 -15.50
CA ASP A 158 -17.89 18.56 -16.55
C ASP A 158 -18.58 17.86 -17.73
N LEU A 159 -18.71 16.52 -17.66
CA LEU A 159 -19.27 15.60 -18.67
C LEU A 159 -18.41 15.47 -19.93
N GLN A 160 -17.14 15.85 -19.86
CA GLN A 160 -16.16 15.61 -20.91
C GLN A 160 -14.99 14.81 -20.34
N ASP A 161 -14.67 13.70 -20.99
CA ASP A 161 -13.57 12.86 -20.51
C ASP A 161 -12.22 13.57 -20.64
N GLU A 162 -11.44 13.64 -19.55
CA GLU A 162 -10.01 13.92 -19.61
C GLU A 162 -9.26 12.78 -20.29
N TRP A 163 -8.15 13.12 -20.95
CA TRP A 163 -7.20 12.12 -21.42
C TRP A 163 -6.16 11.81 -20.34
N LEU A 164 -6.13 10.57 -19.91
CA LEU A 164 -5.21 10.03 -18.92
C LEU A 164 -4.10 9.32 -19.67
N LEU A 165 -2.85 9.83 -19.57
CA LEU A 165 -1.74 9.42 -20.41
C LEU A 165 -0.56 8.96 -19.57
N VAL A 166 0.01 7.79 -19.91
CA VAL A 166 1.38 7.46 -19.52
C VAL A 166 2.27 7.75 -20.72
N LEU A 167 3.25 8.62 -20.53
CA LEU A 167 4.13 9.12 -21.58
C LEU A 167 5.57 8.79 -21.24
N TYR A 168 6.33 8.35 -22.24
CA TYR A 168 7.73 7.99 -22.13
C TYR A 168 8.60 9.01 -22.85
N ASP A 169 9.75 9.35 -22.29
CA ASP A 169 10.75 10.14 -23.00
C ASP A 169 11.54 9.22 -23.93
N PRO A 170 11.38 9.35 -25.25
CA PRO A 170 12.08 8.49 -26.20
C PRO A 170 13.61 8.75 -26.25
N SER A 171 14.08 9.86 -25.67
CA SER A 171 15.51 10.18 -25.59
C SER A 171 16.22 9.51 -24.41
N LEU A 172 15.48 9.07 -23.41
CA LEU A 172 16.05 8.40 -22.24
C LEU A 172 16.34 6.94 -22.54
N PRO A 173 17.52 6.44 -22.17
CA PRO A 173 17.81 5.01 -22.25
C PRO A 173 16.82 4.23 -21.39
N GLY A 174 16.45 3.04 -21.83
CA GLY A 174 15.70 2.10 -21.01
C GLY A 174 16.50 1.79 -19.74
N VAL A 175 15.81 1.79 -18.59
CA VAL A 175 16.39 1.41 -17.30
C VAL A 175 16.29 -0.11 -17.11
N PRO A 176 17.15 -0.78 -16.30
CA PRO A 176 17.18 -2.22 -16.17
C PRO A 176 15.83 -2.88 -15.82
N PHE A 177 14.97 -2.20 -15.08
CA PHE A 177 13.67 -2.72 -14.64
C PHE A 177 12.48 -2.16 -15.41
N GLY A 178 12.69 -1.32 -16.44
CA GLY A 178 11.61 -0.75 -17.22
C GLY A 178 11.98 0.52 -17.96
N ALA A 179 11.12 1.53 -17.90
CA ALA A 179 11.35 2.84 -18.48
C ALA A 179 10.79 3.91 -17.54
N ALA A 180 11.49 5.02 -17.46
CA ALA A 180 10.96 6.23 -16.84
C ALA A 180 9.82 6.81 -17.69
N GLY A 181 8.83 7.42 -17.05
CA GLY A 181 7.70 8.02 -17.73
C GLY A 181 6.92 8.97 -16.85
N ASP A 182 6.06 9.75 -17.48
CA ASP A 182 5.17 10.72 -16.85
C ASP A 182 3.73 10.24 -16.91
N LEU A 183 2.97 10.53 -15.86
CA LEU A 183 1.51 10.48 -15.86
C LEU A 183 0.98 11.89 -16.08
N TRP A 184 0.19 12.07 -17.14
CA TRP A 184 -0.47 13.31 -17.47
C TRP A 184 -1.99 13.14 -17.49
N VAL A 185 -2.71 14.16 -16.98
CA VAL A 185 -4.13 14.34 -17.20
C VAL A 185 -4.31 15.59 -18.03
N VAL A 186 -4.96 15.46 -19.18
CA VAL A 186 -5.07 16.52 -20.19
C VAL A 186 -6.53 16.80 -20.52
N ASN A 187 -6.90 18.08 -20.51
CA ASN A 187 -8.20 18.56 -20.97
C ASN A 187 -8.04 19.79 -21.90
N GLY A 188 -9.12 20.57 -22.12
CA GLY A 188 -9.12 21.76 -22.98
C GLY A 188 -8.17 22.88 -22.53
N ASP A 189 -7.84 22.95 -21.27
CA ASP A 189 -6.96 23.95 -20.70
C ASP A 189 -5.48 23.55 -20.78
N GLY A 190 -5.20 22.27 -21.11
CA GLY A 190 -3.85 21.75 -21.22
C GLY A 190 -3.61 20.54 -20.29
N VAL A 191 -2.42 20.45 -19.72
CA VAL A 191 -2.08 19.46 -18.71
C VAL A 191 -2.54 19.97 -17.34
N VAL A 192 -3.64 19.40 -16.83
CA VAL A 192 -4.28 19.81 -15.57
C VAL A 192 -3.74 19.06 -14.36
N PHE A 193 -3.06 17.91 -14.59
CA PHE A 193 -2.29 17.19 -13.58
C PHE A 193 -1.08 16.53 -14.24
N ARG A 194 0.05 16.55 -13.57
CA ARG A 194 1.27 15.88 -14.01
C ARG A 194 2.02 15.27 -12.83
N TYR A 195 2.40 14.02 -12.99
CA TYR A 195 3.35 13.36 -12.11
C TYR A 195 4.55 12.88 -12.92
N TYR A 196 5.72 13.36 -12.57
CA TYR A 196 6.99 12.96 -13.16
C TYR A 196 7.71 11.94 -12.30
N ALA A 197 7.85 10.72 -12.77
CA ALA A 197 8.73 9.73 -12.19
C ALA A 197 10.17 10.00 -12.67
N ALA A 198 10.88 10.87 -11.95
CA ALA A 198 12.26 11.22 -12.32
C ALA A 198 13.16 9.98 -12.30
N PRO A 199 13.99 9.76 -13.33
CA PRO A 199 15.02 8.73 -13.26
C PRO A 199 15.97 9.08 -12.11
N SER A 200 16.11 8.17 -11.15
CA SER A 200 17.10 8.29 -10.09
C SER A 200 18.48 7.98 -10.67
N SER A 201 19.50 8.73 -10.26
CA SER A 201 20.90 8.49 -10.68
C SER A 201 21.54 7.28 -10.00
N ASP A 202 20.83 6.68 -9.03
CA ASP A 202 21.33 5.62 -8.17
C ASP A 202 20.80 4.24 -8.59
N ILE A 203 21.10 3.22 -7.79
CA ILE A 203 20.69 1.82 -8.00
C ILE A 203 19.19 1.58 -7.92
N TYR A 204 18.42 2.59 -7.58
CA TYR A 204 16.96 2.57 -7.46
C TYR A 204 16.33 3.39 -8.58
N GLU A 205 15.30 2.85 -9.18
CA GLU A 205 14.66 3.46 -10.35
C GLU A 205 13.14 3.51 -10.18
N PHE A 206 12.58 4.72 -10.36
CA PHE A 206 11.14 4.85 -10.55
C PHE A 206 10.80 4.36 -11.95
N LEU A 207 9.85 3.45 -12.03
CA LEU A 207 9.30 2.98 -13.29
C LEU A 207 8.19 3.92 -13.77
N ALA A 208 7.88 3.86 -15.06
CA ALA A 208 6.75 4.58 -15.61
C ALA A 208 5.47 4.20 -14.85
N PRO A 209 4.61 5.17 -14.53
CA PRO A 209 3.33 4.91 -13.91
C PRO A 209 2.47 3.93 -14.71
N THR A 210 1.60 3.20 -14.05
CA THR A 210 0.59 2.34 -14.67
C THR A 210 -0.79 2.65 -14.10
N PHE A 211 -1.82 2.55 -14.92
CA PHE A 211 -3.19 2.72 -14.46
C PHE A 211 -3.67 1.47 -13.73
N VAL A 212 -4.14 1.65 -12.49
CA VAL A 212 -4.72 0.59 -11.67
C VAL A 212 -6.24 0.57 -11.86
N ALA A 213 -6.91 1.67 -11.55
CA ALA A 213 -8.36 1.81 -11.66
C ALA A 213 -8.78 3.24 -11.96
N VAL A 214 -10.00 3.39 -12.46
CA VAL A 214 -10.75 4.64 -12.53
C VAL A 214 -12.10 4.34 -11.91
N THR A 215 -12.38 4.84 -10.72
CA THR A 215 -13.56 4.51 -9.93
C THR A 215 -13.79 5.55 -8.85
N ASP A 216 -15.03 5.68 -8.39
CA ASP A 216 -15.40 6.58 -7.29
C ASP A 216 -14.83 6.02 -5.97
N VAL A 217 -13.86 6.74 -5.39
CA VAL A 217 -13.21 6.45 -4.11
C VAL A 217 -13.74 7.39 -3.01
N THR A 218 -14.27 8.54 -3.41
CA THR A 218 -14.73 9.57 -2.48
C THR A 218 -16.23 9.47 -2.17
N GLY A 219 -17.00 8.70 -2.94
CA GLY A 219 -18.45 8.57 -2.83
C GLY A 219 -19.22 9.79 -3.33
N ASP A 220 -18.58 10.66 -4.12
CA ASP A 220 -19.21 11.89 -4.63
C ASP A 220 -19.85 11.70 -6.03
N GLY A 221 -19.75 10.51 -6.61
CA GLY A 221 -20.27 10.14 -7.91
C GLY A 221 -19.33 10.45 -9.08
N ARG A 222 -18.16 11.02 -8.85
CA ARG A 222 -17.10 11.21 -9.83
C ARG A 222 -16.01 10.18 -9.63
N PRO A 223 -15.39 9.66 -10.71
CA PRO A 223 -14.30 8.73 -10.54
C PRO A 223 -12.99 9.41 -10.20
N GLU A 224 -12.18 8.78 -9.35
CA GLU A 224 -10.77 9.08 -9.17
C GLU A 224 -9.92 8.16 -10.03
N LEU A 225 -8.76 8.66 -10.44
CA LEU A 225 -7.71 7.88 -11.07
C LEU A 225 -6.78 7.28 -10.01
N ILE A 226 -6.65 5.96 -9.99
CA ILE A 226 -5.65 5.26 -9.19
C ILE A 226 -4.53 4.82 -10.12
N ALA A 227 -3.31 5.27 -9.85
CA ALA A 227 -2.11 4.94 -10.60
C ALA A 227 -0.99 4.45 -9.68
N ASP A 228 -0.23 3.45 -10.13
CA ASP A 228 0.98 2.97 -9.48
C ASP A 228 2.21 3.55 -10.17
N ALA A 229 3.12 4.14 -9.42
CA ALA A 229 4.44 4.57 -9.86
C ALA A 229 5.51 3.78 -9.10
N PRO A 230 5.76 2.51 -9.49
CA PRO A 230 6.56 1.61 -8.70
C PRO A 230 8.02 2.04 -8.66
N PHE A 231 8.65 1.80 -7.51
CA PHE A 231 10.05 2.04 -7.26
C PHE A 231 10.76 0.73 -6.99
N CYS A 232 11.71 0.36 -7.82
CA CYS A 232 12.39 -0.93 -7.72
C CYS A 232 13.88 -0.78 -7.45
N GLY A 233 14.38 -1.61 -6.52
CA GLY A 233 15.80 -1.87 -6.32
C GLY A 233 16.19 -3.25 -6.83
N ALA A 234 17.39 -3.72 -6.46
CA ALA A 234 17.94 -4.99 -6.94
C ALA A 234 17.06 -6.21 -6.62
N HIS A 235 16.35 -6.20 -5.50
CA HIS A 235 15.60 -7.35 -4.97
C HIS A 235 14.21 -7.00 -4.42
N THR A 236 13.79 -5.75 -4.50
CA THR A 236 12.52 -5.30 -3.92
C THR A 236 11.90 -4.24 -4.80
N CYS A 237 10.63 -4.40 -5.14
CA CYS A 237 9.82 -3.37 -5.76
C CYS A 237 8.79 -2.86 -4.74
N THR A 238 8.67 -1.55 -4.64
CA THR A 238 7.64 -0.87 -3.83
C THR A 238 6.61 -0.29 -4.77
N GLY A 239 5.36 -0.67 -4.63
CA GLY A 239 4.25 0.03 -5.25
C GLY A 239 4.05 1.38 -4.57
N ASN A 240 3.83 2.43 -5.36
CA ASN A 240 3.54 3.78 -4.89
C ASN A 240 2.24 4.24 -5.54
N TYR A 241 1.11 3.91 -4.90
CA TYR A 241 -0.20 4.22 -5.45
C TYR A 241 -0.60 5.65 -5.13
N ARG A 242 -1.01 6.36 -6.18
CA ARG A 242 -1.61 7.69 -6.13
C ARG A 242 -3.10 7.58 -6.36
N VAL A 243 -3.86 8.39 -5.67
CA VAL A 243 -5.29 8.60 -5.93
C VAL A 243 -5.45 10.04 -6.35
N ILE A 244 -5.79 10.27 -7.61
CA ILE A 244 -5.89 11.60 -8.20
C ILE A 244 -7.36 11.89 -8.42
N GLY A 245 -7.85 12.95 -7.81
CA GLY A 245 -9.25 13.36 -7.90
C GLY A 245 -9.43 14.86 -7.84
N GLN A 246 -10.66 15.31 -8.10
CA GLN A 246 -11.04 16.71 -8.14
C GLN A 246 -11.11 17.31 -6.73
N THR A 247 -10.49 18.47 -6.57
CA THR A 247 -10.56 19.30 -5.37
C THR A 247 -11.01 20.72 -5.73
N ALA A 248 -11.24 21.56 -4.74
CA ALA A 248 -11.56 22.97 -5.00
C ALA A 248 -10.43 23.73 -5.73
N ALA A 249 -9.21 23.21 -5.72
CA ALA A 249 -8.05 23.81 -6.37
C ALA A 249 -7.70 23.16 -7.74
N GLY A 250 -8.50 22.19 -8.20
CA GLY A 250 -8.24 21.36 -9.37
C GLY A 250 -7.87 19.93 -9.00
N LEU A 251 -7.38 19.16 -9.96
CA LEU A 251 -6.95 17.77 -9.73
C LEU A 251 -5.71 17.71 -8.84
N ALA A 252 -5.73 16.83 -7.86
CA ALA A 252 -4.64 16.67 -6.89
C ALA A 252 -4.55 15.22 -6.35
N ASP A 253 -3.41 14.88 -5.75
CA ASP A 253 -3.26 13.66 -4.96
C ASP A 253 -4.15 13.76 -3.71
N LEU A 254 -4.99 12.75 -3.50
CA LEU A 254 -5.91 12.67 -2.36
C LEU A 254 -5.34 11.87 -1.18
N VAL A 255 -4.30 11.05 -1.38
CA VAL A 255 -3.69 10.26 -0.31
C VAL A 255 -2.97 11.16 0.70
N ARG A 256 -3.16 10.86 1.98
CA ARG A 256 -2.43 11.49 3.10
C ARG A 256 -2.02 10.43 4.11
N ARG A 257 -0.73 10.39 4.44
CA ARG A 257 -0.13 9.57 5.50
C ARG A 257 1.07 10.28 6.11
N GLU A 258 1.52 9.76 7.24
CA GLU A 258 2.80 10.19 7.80
C GLU A 258 3.96 9.85 6.84
N PRO A 259 4.91 10.77 6.65
CA PRO A 259 6.10 10.51 5.85
C PRO A 259 6.90 9.31 6.39
N LEU A 260 7.34 8.41 5.50
CA LEU A 260 8.17 7.24 5.86
C LEU A 260 9.65 7.62 6.02
N ALA A 261 10.09 8.72 5.41
CA ALA A 261 11.46 9.22 5.45
C ALA A 261 11.48 10.74 5.20
N GLU A 262 12.63 11.36 5.46
CA GLU A 262 12.85 12.77 5.10
C GLU A 262 12.68 12.98 3.59
N GLY A 263 11.88 13.98 3.20
CA GLY A 263 11.56 14.29 1.81
C GLY A 263 10.41 13.51 1.20
N ASP A 264 9.85 12.54 1.91
CA ASP A 264 8.63 11.84 1.49
C ASP A 264 7.41 12.76 1.69
N PRO A 265 6.65 13.10 0.62
CA PRO A 265 5.49 13.99 0.74
C PRO A 265 4.29 13.37 1.47
N GLY A 266 4.30 12.06 1.75
CA GLY A 266 3.19 11.36 2.40
C GLY A 266 1.90 11.33 1.56
N ASN A 267 2.01 11.40 0.24
CA ASN A 267 0.88 11.46 -0.70
C ASN A 267 0.73 10.21 -1.58
N THR A 268 1.29 9.09 -1.14
CA THR A 268 1.18 7.80 -1.83
C THR A 268 0.94 6.66 -0.85
N ILE A 269 0.24 5.62 -1.27
CA ILE A 269 0.21 4.35 -0.57
C ILE A 269 1.47 3.58 -0.98
N ALA A 270 2.42 3.41 -0.06
CA ALA A 270 3.73 2.80 -0.34
C ALA A 270 3.85 1.46 0.37
N ILE A 271 3.94 0.37 -0.40
CA ILE A 271 4.09 -0.99 0.15
C ILE A 271 4.93 -1.86 -0.80
N THR A 272 5.77 -2.72 -0.24
CA THR A 272 6.63 -3.60 -1.02
C THR A 272 5.89 -4.87 -1.46
N PHE A 273 6.15 -5.31 -2.70
CA PHE A 273 5.51 -6.47 -3.34
C PHE A 273 3.98 -6.48 -3.19
N PRO A 274 3.30 -5.43 -3.68
CA PRO A 274 1.87 -5.25 -3.48
C PRO A 274 1.01 -6.19 -4.32
N GLU A 275 -0.08 -6.65 -3.71
CA GLU A 275 -1.29 -7.11 -4.37
C GLU A 275 -2.39 -6.08 -4.04
N ILE A 276 -3.01 -5.46 -5.06
CA ILE A 276 -4.00 -4.40 -4.87
C ILE A 276 -5.38 -4.82 -5.34
N GLN A 277 -6.40 -4.42 -4.60
CA GLN A 277 -7.81 -4.49 -4.98
C GLN A 277 -8.46 -3.13 -4.70
N VAL A 278 -9.35 -2.71 -5.60
CA VAL A 278 -10.14 -1.49 -5.44
C VAL A 278 -11.61 -1.89 -5.57
N ILE A 279 -12.32 -1.87 -4.46
CA ILE A 279 -13.69 -2.36 -4.36
C ILE A 279 -14.48 -1.56 -3.31
N ASP A 280 -15.76 -1.34 -3.54
CA ASP A 280 -16.71 -0.93 -2.51
C ASP A 280 -17.02 -2.15 -1.64
N ARG A 281 -16.35 -2.24 -0.47
CA ARG A 281 -16.40 -3.41 0.42
C ARG A 281 -17.62 -3.39 1.33
N ASP A 282 -18.04 -2.22 1.76
CA ASP A 282 -19.12 -2.05 2.74
C ASP A 282 -20.45 -1.61 2.11
N GLY A 283 -20.45 -1.29 0.81
CA GLY A 283 -21.63 -0.97 0.02
C GLY A 283 -22.12 0.46 0.22
N ASP A 284 -21.23 1.37 0.62
CA ASP A 284 -21.57 2.77 0.84
C ASP A 284 -21.47 3.64 -0.42
N GLY A 285 -20.97 3.08 -1.52
CA GLY A 285 -20.80 3.72 -2.82
C GLY A 285 -19.42 4.28 -3.08
N ALA A 286 -18.54 4.33 -2.07
CA ALA A 286 -17.13 4.70 -2.20
C ALA A 286 -16.25 3.44 -2.23
N ALA A 287 -15.27 3.38 -3.13
CA ALA A 287 -14.40 2.22 -3.19
C ALA A 287 -13.23 2.32 -2.20
N GLU A 288 -12.99 1.26 -1.42
CA GLU A 288 -11.77 1.12 -0.65
C GLU A 288 -10.62 0.61 -1.52
N ILE A 289 -9.40 1.01 -1.12
CA ILE A 289 -8.16 0.50 -1.69
C ILE A 289 -7.54 -0.47 -0.69
N ILE A 290 -7.54 -1.76 -1.04
CA ILE A 290 -7.01 -2.83 -0.20
C ILE A 290 -5.68 -3.25 -0.80
N VAL A 291 -4.59 -3.13 -0.01
CA VAL A 291 -3.24 -3.47 -0.46
C VAL A 291 -2.63 -4.49 0.48
N ARG A 292 -2.28 -5.65 -0.07
CA ARG A 292 -1.56 -6.71 0.65
C ARG A 292 -0.10 -6.74 0.20
N GLY A 293 0.84 -6.79 1.13
CA GLY A 293 2.27 -6.80 0.81
C GLY A 293 3.14 -6.60 2.05
N GLY A 294 4.29 -5.93 1.89
CA GLY A 294 5.18 -5.58 2.99
C GLY A 294 6.38 -6.50 3.14
N THR A 295 6.53 -7.55 2.32
CA THR A 295 7.74 -8.38 2.32
C THR A 295 8.90 -7.64 1.65
N ILE A 296 10.14 -8.04 1.95
CA ILE A 296 11.35 -7.48 1.35
C ILE A 296 12.17 -8.60 0.75
N GLY A 297 12.54 -8.49 -0.54
CA GLY A 297 13.24 -9.55 -1.27
C GLY A 297 14.75 -9.64 -0.98
N SER A 298 15.32 -8.72 -0.23
CA SER A 298 16.75 -8.74 0.14
C SER A 298 17.01 -9.73 1.26
N ALA A 299 18.04 -10.56 1.11
CA ALA A 299 18.47 -11.49 2.17
C ALA A 299 18.82 -10.78 3.48
N GLY A 300 19.30 -9.53 3.42
CA GLY A 300 19.63 -8.73 4.60
C GLY A 300 18.43 -8.21 5.38
N ALA A 301 17.22 -8.30 4.82
CA ALA A 301 16.01 -7.84 5.50
C ALA A 301 15.53 -8.77 6.61
N GLY A 302 15.96 -10.03 6.58
CA GLY A 302 15.36 -11.06 7.39
C GLY A 302 13.98 -11.48 6.88
N VAL A 303 13.27 -12.26 7.68
CA VAL A 303 11.87 -12.63 7.35
C VAL A 303 10.96 -11.51 7.82
N VAL A 304 10.31 -10.84 6.88
CA VAL A 304 9.37 -9.74 7.14
C VAL A 304 7.94 -10.24 7.03
N ARG A 305 7.11 -9.91 8.02
CA ARG A 305 5.70 -10.33 8.05
C ARG A 305 4.88 -9.50 7.08
N PRO A 306 4.15 -10.13 6.13
CA PRO A 306 3.22 -9.42 5.27
C PRO A 306 2.06 -8.83 6.06
N ARG A 307 1.44 -7.79 5.47
CA ARG A 307 0.24 -7.16 6.02
C ARG A 307 -0.75 -6.80 4.93
N THR A 308 -1.99 -6.65 5.32
CA THR A 308 -3.05 -6.06 4.51
C THR A 308 -3.41 -4.70 5.09
N GLU A 309 -3.41 -3.68 4.25
CA GLU A 309 -3.81 -2.31 4.56
C GLU A 309 -5.12 -1.99 3.83
N VAL A 310 -6.07 -1.36 4.53
CA VAL A 310 -7.30 -0.82 3.95
C VAL A 310 -7.24 0.69 4.02
N TRP A 311 -7.30 1.32 2.87
CA TRP A 311 -7.28 2.75 2.70
C TRP A 311 -8.66 3.21 2.25
N ARG A 312 -9.20 4.29 2.84
CA ARG A 312 -10.51 4.84 2.54
C ARG A 312 -10.54 6.35 2.62
N TRP A 313 -11.53 6.92 1.99
CA TRP A 313 -11.83 8.34 2.09
C TRP A 313 -12.40 8.66 3.48
N ASP A 314 -11.84 9.66 4.17
CA ASP A 314 -12.29 10.11 5.50
C ASP A 314 -13.14 11.39 5.46
N GLY A 315 -13.50 11.87 4.25
CA GLY A 315 -14.18 13.14 4.00
C GLY A 315 -13.24 14.28 3.63
N ALA A 316 -11.91 14.09 3.70
CA ALA A 316 -10.91 15.09 3.37
C ALA A 316 -9.71 14.51 2.61
N ALA A 317 -9.37 13.24 2.85
CA ALA A 317 -8.26 12.55 2.22
C ALA A 317 -8.49 11.03 2.20
N VAL A 318 -7.75 10.32 1.37
CA VAL A 318 -7.62 8.85 1.43
C VAL A 318 -6.56 8.52 2.46
N THR A 319 -6.97 7.91 3.56
CA THR A 319 -6.14 7.62 4.72
C THR A 319 -6.15 6.14 5.07
N LEU A 320 -5.11 5.68 5.78
CA LEU A 320 -5.04 4.32 6.28
C LEU A 320 -6.07 4.11 7.40
N ALA A 321 -7.07 3.27 7.13
CA ALA A 321 -8.16 2.99 8.07
C ALA A 321 -7.91 1.73 8.90
N GLU A 322 -7.27 0.70 8.31
CA GLU A 322 -7.06 -0.58 8.95
C GLU A 322 -5.73 -1.19 8.49
N THR A 323 -5.00 -1.82 9.41
CA THR A 323 -3.87 -2.69 9.12
C THR A 323 -4.07 -4.04 9.80
N THR A 324 -4.00 -5.11 9.02
CA THR A 324 -4.06 -6.49 9.51
C THR A 324 -2.78 -7.22 9.15
N LEU A 325 -2.09 -7.74 10.17
CA LEU A 325 -0.91 -8.59 9.96
C LEU A 325 -1.34 -9.98 9.48
N GLU A 326 -0.65 -10.50 8.46
CA GLU A 326 -0.91 -11.84 7.96
C GLU A 326 -0.54 -12.91 9.03
N PRO A 327 -1.19 -14.09 9.03
CA PRO A 327 -0.78 -15.19 9.88
C PRO A 327 0.71 -15.51 9.72
N THR A 328 1.35 -15.91 10.80
CA THR A 328 2.79 -16.23 10.81
C THR A 328 3.09 -17.47 11.64
N ASP A 329 4.11 -18.21 11.23
CA ASP A 329 4.70 -19.32 11.99
C ASP A 329 6.09 -18.96 12.57
N TYR A 330 6.53 -17.70 12.44
CA TYR A 330 7.81 -17.23 12.97
C TYR A 330 7.67 -16.69 14.39
N ARG A 331 8.48 -17.24 15.30
CA ARG A 331 8.44 -16.93 16.74
C ARG A 331 8.69 -15.46 17.06
N HIS A 332 9.64 -14.83 16.40
CA HIS A 332 9.94 -13.39 16.61
C HIS A 332 8.79 -12.49 16.16
N HIS A 333 8.03 -12.85 15.13
CA HIS A 333 6.83 -12.10 14.73
C HIS A 333 5.73 -12.16 15.80
N ILE A 334 5.56 -13.32 16.46
CA ILE A 334 4.63 -13.45 17.59
C ILE A 334 5.08 -12.58 18.76
N LEU A 335 6.39 -12.52 19.03
CA LEU A 335 6.95 -11.63 20.05
C LEU A 335 6.68 -10.15 19.73
N TYR A 336 6.88 -9.71 18.48
CA TYR A 336 6.63 -8.34 18.08
C TYR A 336 5.15 -7.97 18.22
N GLU A 337 4.24 -8.85 17.79
CA GLU A 337 2.80 -8.64 17.98
C GLU A 337 2.43 -8.57 19.48
N ALA A 338 3.06 -9.38 20.33
CA ALA A 338 2.88 -9.30 21.76
C ALA A 338 3.35 -7.96 22.34
N ASN A 339 4.48 -7.42 21.84
CA ASN A 339 4.98 -6.09 22.22
C ASN A 339 3.97 -4.99 21.84
N ASP A 340 3.41 -5.04 20.63
CA ASP A 340 2.41 -4.08 20.16
C ASP A 340 1.13 -4.12 21.02
N ARG A 341 0.66 -5.33 21.38
CA ARG A 341 -0.48 -5.51 22.29
C ARG A 341 -0.21 -4.92 23.68
N LEU A 342 1.00 -5.17 24.21
CA LEU A 342 1.40 -4.63 25.50
C LEU A 342 1.44 -3.09 25.47
N ALA A 343 2.02 -2.50 24.42
CA ALA A 343 2.07 -1.06 24.24
C ALA A 343 0.68 -0.43 24.09
N ALA A 344 -0.28 -1.16 23.49
CA ALA A 344 -1.68 -0.77 23.40
C ALA A 344 -2.48 -0.97 24.71
N GLY A 345 -1.87 -1.54 25.78
CA GLY A 345 -2.52 -1.84 27.04
C GLY A 345 -3.40 -3.10 27.03
N ASP A 346 -3.36 -3.90 25.96
CA ASP A 346 -4.03 -5.19 25.88
C ASP A 346 -3.19 -6.26 26.59
N LEU A 347 -3.23 -6.26 27.92
CA LEU A 347 -2.40 -7.14 28.75
C LEU A 347 -2.74 -8.63 28.55
N ASP A 348 -4.01 -8.97 28.37
CA ASP A 348 -4.44 -10.35 28.18
C ASP A 348 -4.03 -10.89 26.80
N GLY A 349 -4.19 -10.09 25.75
CA GLY A 349 -3.72 -10.41 24.41
C GLY A 349 -2.19 -10.55 24.34
N ALA A 350 -1.47 -9.63 24.96
CA ALA A 350 -0.01 -9.70 25.07
C ALA A 350 0.47 -10.96 25.82
N LEU A 351 -0.18 -11.28 26.96
CA LEU A 351 0.12 -12.46 27.77
C LEU A 351 0.00 -13.74 26.95
N ALA A 352 -1.11 -13.91 26.23
CA ALA A 352 -1.35 -15.11 25.42
C ALA A 352 -0.28 -15.27 24.32
N LEU A 353 0.12 -14.18 23.67
CA LEU A 353 1.13 -14.19 22.61
C LEU A 353 2.54 -14.46 23.16
N TYR A 354 2.93 -13.88 24.30
CA TYR A 354 4.22 -14.20 24.94
C TYR A 354 4.28 -15.64 25.41
N GLU A 355 3.18 -16.19 25.94
CA GLU A 355 3.12 -17.63 26.28
C GLU A 355 3.25 -18.52 25.04
N ALA A 356 2.60 -18.16 23.93
CA ALA A 356 2.78 -18.85 22.65
C ALA A 356 4.21 -18.74 22.14
N ALA A 357 4.82 -17.54 22.21
CA ALA A 357 6.21 -17.34 21.82
C ALA A 357 7.22 -18.19 22.60
N ILE A 358 6.91 -18.60 23.82
CA ILE A 358 7.74 -19.52 24.60
C ILE A 358 7.41 -20.98 24.27
N ASN A 359 6.12 -21.34 24.26
CA ASN A 359 5.68 -22.74 24.43
C ASN A 359 5.17 -23.41 23.15
N ASP A 360 4.85 -22.66 22.09
CA ASP A 360 4.33 -23.26 20.87
C ASP A 360 5.45 -23.93 20.06
N PRO A 361 5.44 -25.28 19.94
CA PRO A 361 6.47 -26.02 19.20
C PRO A 361 6.30 -25.91 17.67
N ALA A 362 5.17 -25.40 17.17
CA ALA A 362 4.94 -25.20 15.73
C ALA A 362 5.65 -23.95 15.22
N LEU A 363 6.03 -23.02 16.10
CA LEU A 363 6.70 -21.79 15.71
C LEU A 363 8.17 -22.04 15.33
N ARG A 364 8.54 -21.49 14.17
CA ARG A 364 9.89 -21.52 13.63
C ARG A 364 10.79 -20.51 14.33
N ASN A 365 12.05 -20.86 14.46
CA ASN A 365 13.08 -20.03 15.08
C ASN A 365 14.05 -19.45 14.05
N ASP A 366 13.69 -19.43 12.76
CA ASP A 366 14.58 -18.90 11.73
C ASP A 366 14.85 -17.42 12.00
N GLY A 367 16.10 -17.09 12.07
CA GLY A 367 16.59 -15.74 12.26
C GLY A 367 17.61 -15.41 11.18
N PHE A 368 17.69 -14.15 10.78
CA PHE A 368 18.49 -13.64 9.68
C PHE A 368 19.92 -14.22 9.64
N ALA A 369 20.75 -13.94 10.64
CA ALA A 369 22.15 -14.40 10.73
C ALA A 369 22.41 -15.24 11.99
N HIS A 370 21.36 -15.65 12.70
CA HIS A 370 21.45 -16.28 14.00
C HIS A 370 21.04 -17.74 13.96
N ALA A 371 21.62 -18.56 14.81
CA ALA A 371 21.22 -19.96 14.96
C ALA A 371 19.81 -20.05 15.55
N PRO A 372 18.98 -21.03 15.11
CA PRO A 372 17.61 -21.19 15.60
C PRO A 372 17.50 -21.29 17.13
N GLU A 373 18.47 -21.95 17.77
CA GLU A 373 18.54 -22.12 19.23
C GLU A 373 18.77 -20.79 19.94
N GLN A 374 19.57 -19.89 19.34
CA GLN A 374 19.81 -18.56 19.86
C GLN A 374 18.56 -17.69 19.75
N VAL A 375 17.89 -17.71 18.58
CA VAL A 375 16.64 -16.98 18.39
C VAL A 375 15.59 -17.43 19.41
N TYR A 376 15.42 -18.74 19.59
CA TYR A 376 14.51 -19.27 20.62
C TYR A 376 14.90 -18.78 22.03
N ALA A 377 16.17 -18.85 22.38
CA ALA A 377 16.64 -18.44 23.70
C ALA A 377 16.38 -16.93 23.95
N ASP A 378 16.64 -16.08 22.96
CA ASP A 378 16.49 -14.63 23.11
C ASP A 378 15.02 -14.20 23.13
N VAL A 379 14.18 -14.77 22.24
CA VAL A 379 12.73 -14.56 22.27
C VAL A 379 12.13 -15.01 23.59
N SER A 380 12.46 -16.23 24.04
CA SER A 380 11.87 -16.77 25.28
C SER A 380 12.30 -16.00 26.54
N ARG A 381 13.54 -15.47 26.57
CA ARG A 381 14.01 -14.59 27.65
C ARG A 381 13.24 -13.28 27.74
N LEU A 382 13.09 -12.57 26.62
CA LEU A 382 12.34 -11.32 26.59
C LEU A 382 10.86 -11.56 26.89
N ALA A 383 10.26 -12.58 26.27
CA ALA A 383 8.86 -12.92 26.51
C ALA A 383 8.61 -13.26 28.00
N ALA A 384 9.49 -14.05 28.65
CA ALA A 384 9.35 -14.37 30.07
C ALA A 384 9.51 -13.14 30.96
N PHE A 385 10.43 -12.23 30.65
CA PHE A 385 10.56 -10.96 31.37
C PHE A 385 9.25 -10.13 31.26
N ARG A 386 8.70 -10.01 30.06
CA ARG A 386 7.45 -9.28 29.80
C ARG A 386 6.24 -9.91 30.51
N LEU A 387 6.19 -11.26 30.55
CA LEU A 387 5.18 -11.97 31.33
C LEU A 387 5.27 -11.67 32.82
N ILE A 388 6.47 -11.55 33.38
CA ILE A 388 6.66 -11.14 34.79
C ILE A 388 6.09 -9.73 35.00
N LEU A 389 6.40 -8.79 34.10
CA LEU A 389 5.88 -7.43 34.18
C LEU A 389 4.33 -7.41 34.12
N ILE A 390 3.73 -8.15 33.19
CA ILE A 390 2.26 -8.24 33.07
C ILE A 390 1.65 -8.83 34.33
N ASP A 391 2.23 -9.91 34.86
CA ASP A 391 1.74 -10.52 36.10
C ASP A 391 1.79 -9.57 37.28
N LEU A 392 2.84 -8.75 37.39
CA LEU A 392 2.96 -7.70 38.42
C LEU A 392 1.93 -6.59 38.24
N LEU A 393 1.69 -6.14 36.99
CA LEU A 393 0.64 -5.16 36.67
C LEU A 393 -0.76 -5.67 37.01
N GLN A 394 -0.98 -6.99 36.87
CA GLN A 394 -2.23 -7.68 37.27
C GLN A 394 -2.27 -8.06 38.74
N ASN A 395 -1.30 -7.61 39.57
CA ASN A 395 -1.17 -7.92 40.98
C ASN A 395 -1.02 -9.44 41.28
N ASN A 396 -0.43 -10.20 40.39
CA ASN A 396 -0.19 -11.63 40.53
C ASN A 396 1.28 -11.95 40.81
N ALA A 397 1.77 -11.56 41.99
CA ALA A 397 3.17 -11.75 42.38
C ALA A 397 3.58 -13.23 42.47
N GLU A 398 2.66 -14.15 42.77
CA GLU A 398 2.95 -15.58 42.80
C GLU A 398 3.26 -16.11 41.40
N ARG A 399 2.47 -15.76 40.39
CA ARG A 399 2.71 -16.14 38.99
C ARG A 399 4.00 -15.52 38.46
N ALA A 400 4.27 -14.24 38.78
CA ALA A 400 5.51 -13.55 38.45
C ALA A 400 6.75 -14.28 39.02
N ALA A 401 6.67 -14.70 40.31
CA ALA A 401 7.75 -15.47 40.92
C ALA A 401 7.97 -16.85 40.28
N GLY A 402 6.89 -17.53 39.86
CA GLY A 402 6.96 -18.79 39.10
C GLY A 402 7.67 -18.62 37.74
N ARG A 403 7.40 -17.52 37.03
CA ARG A 403 8.08 -17.20 35.77
C ARG A 403 9.56 -16.85 35.96
N LEU A 404 9.90 -16.13 37.05
CA LEU A 404 11.30 -15.90 37.40
C LEU A 404 12.03 -17.21 37.67
N ALA A 405 11.40 -18.15 38.42
CA ALA A 405 11.98 -19.46 38.68
C ALA A 405 12.22 -20.24 37.35
N TRP A 406 11.31 -20.12 36.41
CA TRP A 406 11.50 -20.72 35.07
C TRP A 406 12.71 -20.09 34.34
N LEU A 407 12.89 -18.75 34.37
CA LEU A 407 14.06 -18.07 33.79
C LEU A 407 15.37 -18.55 34.46
N GLN A 408 15.38 -18.67 35.78
CA GLN A 408 16.55 -19.11 36.54
C GLN A 408 16.97 -20.57 36.21
N VAL A 409 16.02 -21.42 35.84
CA VAL A 409 16.30 -22.79 35.43
C VAL A 409 16.76 -22.88 33.98
N ASN A 410 16.10 -22.18 33.07
CA ASN A 410 16.33 -22.32 31.63
C ASN A 410 17.38 -21.33 31.08
N HIS A 411 17.58 -20.21 31.75
CA HIS A 411 18.48 -19.12 31.32
C HIS A 411 19.20 -18.50 32.54
N PRO A 412 19.94 -19.29 33.36
CA PRO A 412 20.46 -18.84 34.65
C PRO A 412 21.42 -17.66 34.57
N ASP A 413 22.24 -17.60 33.53
CA ASP A 413 23.29 -16.61 33.35
C ASP A 413 22.87 -15.46 32.43
N ALA A 414 21.61 -15.39 32.01
CA ALA A 414 21.15 -14.36 31.12
C ALA A 414 20.91 -13.02 31.84
N ALA A 415 21.25 -11.92 31.20
CA ALA A 415 20.97 -10.58 31.70
C ALA A 415 19.48 -10.35 31.99
N ALA A 416 18.59 -10.91 31.16
CA ALA A 416 17.14 -10.90 31.37
C ALA A 416 16.73 -11.51 32.70
N THR A 417 17.39 -12.60 33.14
CA THR A 417 17.09 -13.26 34.42
C THR A 417 17.45 -12.37 35.60
N SER A 418 18.60 -11.70 35.55
CA SER A 418 19.02 -10.71 36.57
C SER A 418 18.10 -9.51 36.58
N ALA A 419 17.72 -8.99 35.42
CA ALA A 419 16.78 -7.89 35.26
C ALA A 419 15.39 -8.25 35.82
N ALA A 420 14.90 -9.46 35.54
CA ALA A 420 13.62 -9.95 36.06
C ALA A 420 13.62 -10.12 37.58
N ALA A 421 14.75 -10.58 38.15
CA ALA A 421 14.92 -10.64 39.61
C ALA A 421 14.88 -9.24 40.23
N THR A 422 15.55 -8.26 39.60
CA THR A 422 15.52 -6.86 40.02
C THR A 422 14.12 -6.27 39.92
N LEU A 423 13.40 -6.54 38.83
CA LEU A 423 12.01 -6.11 38.65
C LEU A 423 11.10 -6.62 39.76
N LEU A 424 11.15 -7.94 40.03
CA LEU A 424 10.29 -8.55 41.05
C LEU A 424 10.63 -8.07 42.47
N ALA A 425 11.92 -7.93 42.78
CA ALA A 425 12.36 -7.48 44.11
C ALA A 425 12.08 -6.00 44.38
N GLY A 426 12.15 -5.16 43.35
CA GLY A 426 11.93 -3.71 43.42
C GLY A 426 10.49 -3.27 43.20
N TRP A 427 9.58 -4.18 42.87
CA TRP A 427 8.21 -3.84 42.51
C TRP A 427 7.42 -3.26 43.69
N ALA A 428 7.05 -2.01 43.61
CA ALA A 428 6.24 -1.28 44.60
C ALA A 428 4.85 -0.85 44.07
N GLY A 429 4.42 -1.43 42.95
CA GLY A 429 3.19 -1.09 42.24
C GLY A 429 3.46 -0.32 40.95
N ALA A 430 2.39 -0.12 40.16
CA ALA A 430 2.46 0.49 38.84
C ALA A 430 3.05 1.94 38.88
N GLU A 431 2.80 2.69 39.95
CA GLU A 431 3.35 4.05 40.09
C GLU A 431 4.87 4.09 40.14
N GLY A 432 5.53 3.04 40.62
CA GLY A 432 6.99 2.90 40.66
C GLY A 432 7.62 2.29 39.43
N GLN A 433 6.83 1.76 38.51
CA GLN A 433 7.29 1.00 37.34
C GLN A 433 8.32 1.78 36.52
N ALA A 434 8.03 3.01 36.12
CA ALA A 434 8.89 3.78 35.22
C ALA A 434 10.30 3.99 35.78
N ALA A 435 10.43 4.30 37.08
CA ALA A 435 11.74 4.48 37.73
C ALA A 435 12.52 3.15 37.82
N LEU A 436 11.82 2.06 38.13
CA LEU A 436 12.43 0.73 38.21
C LEU A 436 12.87 0.24 36.82
N CYS A 437 12.04 0.44 35.79
CA CYS A 437 12.36 0.12 34.41
C CYS A 437 13.56 0.93 33.90
N ALA A 438 13.65 2.23 34.19
CA ALA A 438 14.81 3.06 33.83
C ALA A 438 16.12 2.53 34.46
N SER A 439 16.09 2.06 35.71
CA SER A 439 17.26 1.46 36.36
C SER A 439 17.66 0.11 35.73
N ILE A 440 16.69 -0.69 35.32
CA ILE A 440 16.95 -1.96 34.61
C ILE A 440 17.55 -1.68 33.23
N GLU A 441 16.98 -0.72 32.50
CA GLU A 441 17.46 -0.29 31.20
C GLU A 441 18.91 0.20 31.25
N GLU A 442 19.25 1.08 32.23
CA GLU A 442 20.63 1.57 32.44
C GLU A 442 21.59 0.40 32.65
N THR A 443 21.18 -0.60 33.46
CA THR A 443 21.99 -1.79 33.72
C THR A 443 22.19 -2.63 32.47
N LEU A 444 21.15 -2.82 31.67
CA LEU A 444 21.21 -3.61 30.44
C LEU A 444 21.96 -2.88 29.32
N ALA A 445 21.83 -1.55 29.21
CA ALA A 445 22.52 -0.74 28.22
C ALA A 445 24.07 -0.75 28.39
N ALA A 446 24.55 -1.10 29.58
CA ALA A 446 26.00 -1.29 29.84
C ALA A 446 26.53 -2.61 29.21
N LEU A 447 25.68 -3.51 28.73
CA LEU A 447 26.09 -4.76 28.11
C LEU A 447 26.25 -4.56 26.59
N GLU A 448 27.20 -5.30 26.00
CA GLU A 448 27.50 -5.20 24.56
C GLU A 448 26.31 -5.56 23.66
N ASN A 449 25.53 -6.57 24.02
CA ASN A 449 24.34 -7.00 23.26
C ASN A 449 23.30 -7.61 24.22
N PRO A 450 22.50 -6.78 24.91
CA PRO A 450 21.53 -7.27 25.90
C PRO A 450 20.37 -8.07 25.26
N MET A 451 20.05 -7.82 23.99
CA MET A 451 18.94 -8.45 23.28
C MET A 451 19.35 -9.69 22.46
N GLY A 452 20.66 -9.95 22.31
CA GLY A 452 21.12 -11.07 21.49
C GLY A 452 20.67 -10.98 20.04
N ALA A 453 20.08 -12.03 19.49
CA ALA A 453 19.57 -12.08 18.12
C ALA A 453 18.49 -11.02 17.82
N LEU A 454 17.70 -10.63 18.82
CA LEU A 454 16.61 -9.65 18.64
C LEU A 454 17.10 -8.24 18.34
N SER A 455 18.40 -7.94 18.52
CA SER A 455 18.99 -6.67 18.12
C SER A 455 19.20 -6.55 16.61
N ASP A 456 19.21 -7.67 15.88
CA ASP A 456 19.42 -7.73 14.43
C ASP A 456 18.74 -8.96 13.81
N MET A 457 17.45 -8.89 13.63
CA MET A 457 16.68 -9.90 12.87
C MET A 457 16.58 -9.56 11.38
N GLY A 458 17.50 -8.71 10.88
CA GLY A 458 17.51 -8.13 9.55
C GLY A 458 16.79 -6.77 9.51
N TYR A 459 17.26 -5.89 8.61
CA TYR A 459 16.82 -4.49 8.56
C TYR A 459 15.32 -4.27 8.27
N GLY A 460 14.60 -5.29 7.84
CA GLY A 460 13.14 -5.27 7.64
C GLY A 460 12.33 -5.57 8.90
N ASN A 461 13.01 -5.90 10.02
CA ASN A 461 12.39 -6.19 11.31
C ASN A 461 12.78 -5.14 12.34
N PRO A 462 12.01 -4.97 13.43
CA PRO A 462 12.41 -4.13 14.55
C PRO A 462 13.73 -4.59 15.14
N ALA A 463 14.67 -3.66 15.34
CA ALA A 463 15.89 -3.88 16.11
C ALA A 463 15.60 -3.53 17.57
N LEU A 464 15.59 -4.54 18.45
CA LEU A 464 15.31 -4.32 19.87
C LEU A 464 16.58 -3.96 20.66
N GLY A 465 16.46 -3.03 21.58
CA GLY A 465 17.51 -2.55 22.46
C GLY A 465 17.18 -2.72 23.95
N ALA A 466 18.06 -2.22 24.83
CA ALA A 466 17.85 -2.30 26.29
C ALA A 466 16.54 -1.67 26.76
N GLY A 467 16.09 -0.57 26.11
CA GLY A 467 14.80 0.09 26.41
C GLY A 467 13.57 -0.75 26.10
N ASP A 468 13.74 -1.75 25.23
CA ASP A 468 12.65 -2.65 24.88
C ASP A 468 12.41 -3.78 25.90
N TYR A 469 13.11 -3.82 27.04
CA TYR A 469 12.74 -4.71 28.13
C TYR A 469 11.51 -4.21 28.88
N CYS A 470 11.45 -2.92 29.18
CA CYS A 470 10.32 -2.30 29.83
C CYS A 470 9.69 -1.22 28.90
N PRO A 471 8.48 -1.42 28.41
CA PRO A 471 7.79 -0.45 27.55
C PRO A 471 7.27 0.74 28.35
#